data_65cc0f8b7ab152fc605b2910ee41326f
#
_entry.id   65cc0f8b7ab152fc605b2910ee41326f
#
_cell.length_a   1.000
_cell.length_b   1.000
_cell.length_c   1.000
_cell.angle_alpha   90.00
_cell.angle_beta   90.00
_cell.angle_gamma   90.00
#
_symmetry.space_group_name_H-M   'P 1'
#
loop_
_entity.id
_entity.type
_entity.pdbx_description
1 polymer ?
#
loop_
_entity_poly.entity_id
_entity_poly.type
_entity_poly.pdbx_seq_one_letter_code
_entity_poly.pdbx_strand_id
1 'polypeptide(L)'
;MLIRLTPKTTRGSVFFMPRPDFPKTLAEFQRRFSDESRCRAYLVACRWPDGYRCPQCGHGEGFDLPRRHLLQCKACGLQTSVTAGTVMHGTRTSLTDWFRAAYLVTTHTPGISALQLQRQLGLKRYETAWTMLHKLRRAMVAPNREPLRGVVEVDETYIGGPKPGKRGRGAGGKSLVVGAVEDRGQVAGRVRLQRIPNFIGETLVAFVEANVEHGATIKTDGLEGYEVLDKEHYRHSPRTQGSGRRATTWLPHIHRVFSNLKTWLGGTHHGVDPKHLQAYLDEFGFRYNRRRTPMAAFQTLLGIGTRLGPTTYNRLYGSERTG
;
A
#
# COMPACT_ATOMS: atom_id res chain seq x y z
N MET A 1 -16.37 -20.87 26.55
CA MET A 1 -16.95 -19.54 26.79
C MET A 1 -17.56 -19.06 25.48
N LEU A 2 -18.90 -19.01 25.42
CA LEU A 2 -19.65 -18.65 24.21
C LEU A 2 -19.67 -17.12 24.07
N ILE A 3 -19.04 -16.59 23.06
CA ILE A 3 -19.22 -15.18 22.67
C ILE A 3 -20.41 -15.13 21.72
N ARG A 4 -21.61 -14.87 22.26
CA ARG A 4 -22.77 -14.47 21.44
C ARG A 4 -22.69 -12.98 21.19
N LEU A 5 -22.41 -12.60 19.95
CA LEU A 5 -22.65 -11.26 19.45
C LEU A 5 -23.94 -11.29 18.63
N THR A 6 -25.04 -10.78 19.21
CA THR A 6 -26.31 -10.62 18.51
C THR A 6 -26.28 -9.37 17.64
N PRO A 7 -26.62 -9.42 16.35
CA PRO A 7 -26.77 -8.22 15.54
C PRO A 7 -28.15 -7.58 15.77
N LYS A 8 -28.18 -6.29 16.09
CA LYS A 8 -29.38 -5.47 15.98
C LYS A 8 -29.56 -5.04 14.51
N THR A 9 -30.58 -5.57 13.87
CA THR A 9 -31.02 -5.19 12.53
C THR A 9 -31.83 -3.89 12.57
N THR A 10 -31.32 -2.83 11.92
CA THR A 10 -32.14 -1.67 11.49
C THR A 10 -31.81 -1.35 10.04
N ARG A 11 -32.86 -1.18 9.22
CA ARG A 11 -32.80 -0.92 7.77
C ARG A 11 -32.15 0.42 7.46
N GLY A 12 -31.28 0.47 6.46
CA GLY A 12 -31.09 1.64 5.60
C GLY A 12 -29.97 2.62 5.95
N SER A 13 -28.85 2.17 6.59
CA SER A 13 -27.62 2.96 6.61
C SER A 13 -26.44 2.05 6.24
N VAL A 14 -25.53 2.53 5.41
CA VAL A 14 -24.24 1.90 5.18
C VAL A 14 -23.53 1.87 6.54
N PHE A 15 -23.68 0.78 7.28
CA PHE A 15 -23.03 0.62 8.57
C PHE A 15 -21.51 0.57 8.34
N PHE A 16 -20.87 1.67 8.63
CA PHE A 16 -19.45 1.74 8.85
C PHE A 16 -19.19 1.01 10.18
N MET A 17 -19.01 -0.32 10.13
CA MET A 17 -18.64 -1.08 11.32
C MET A 17 -17.34 -0.52 11.86
N PRO A 18 -17.25 -0.16 13.15
CA PRO A 18 -16.05 0.42 13.70
C PRO A 18 -14.91 -0.61 13.57
N ARG A 19 -13.88 -0.23 12.79
CA ARG A 19 -12.64 -1.01 12.77
C ARG A 19 -12.11 -1.14 14.19
N PRO A 20 -11.45 -2.26 14.55
CA PRO A 20 -10.84 -2.37 15.87
C PRO A 20 -10.00 -1.13 16.16
N ASP A 21 -10.11 -0.57 17.35
CA ASP A 21 -9.34 0.60 17.74
C ASP A 21 -7.84 0.39 17.56
N PHE A 22 -7.07 1.43 17.36
CA PHE A 22 -5.62 1.37 17.09
C PHE A 22 -4.80 2.14 18.13
N PRO A 23 -3.55 1.71 18.41
CA PRO A 23 -2.70 2.39 19.38
C PRO A 23 -2.28 3.76 18.86
N LYS A 24 -2.28 4.77 19.72
CA LYS A 24 -1.87 6.14 19.39
C LYS A 24 -0.40 6.41 19.68
N THR A 25 0.23 5.59 20.53
CA THR A 25 1.63 5.71 20.94
C THR A 25 2.35 4.37 20.91
N LEU A 26 3.68 4.39 20.90
CA LEU A 26 4.51 3.17 21.00
C LEU A 26 4.24 2.41 22.31
N ALA A 27 4.12 3.12 23.43
CA ALA A 27 3.85 2.51 24.73
C ALA A 27 2.48 1.80 24.76
N GLU A 28 1.48 2.40 24.13
CA GLU A 28 0.16 1.80 23.97
C GLU A 28 0.21 0.57 23.04
N PHE A 29 0.95 0.66 21.93
CA PHE A 29 1.19 -0.47 21.04
C PHE A 29 1.83 -1.65 21.79
N GLN A 30 2.88 -1.42 22.56
CA GLN A 30 3.58 -2.46 23.31
C GLN A 30 2.70 -3.13 24.35
N ARG A 31 1.90 -2.35 25.10
CA ARG A 31 0.94 -2.91 26.07
C ARG A 31 -0.17 -3.70 25.41
N ARG A 32 -0.68 -3.23 24.29
CA ARG A 32 -1.84 -3.82 23.60
C ARG A 32 -1.49 -5.10 22.87
N PHE A 33 -0.30 -5.18 22.29
CA PHE A 33 0.18 -6.30 21.47
C PHE A 33 1.39 -6.99 22.10
N SER A 34 1.33 -7.21 23.41
CA SER A 34 2.41 -7.82 24.20
C SER A 34 2.64 -9.30 23.91
N ASP A 35 1.61 -10.00 23.41
CA ASP A 35 1.61 -11.44 23.23
C ASP A 35 0.80 -11.89 22.00
N GLU A 36 1.01 -13.17 21.61
CA GLU A 36 0.37 -13.80 20.45
C GLU A 36 -1.16 -13.82 20.54
N SER A 37 -1.71 -14.02 21.74
CA SER A 37 -3.15 -14.13 21.93
C SER A 37 -3.85 -12.81 21.62
N ARG A 38 -3.29 -11.70 22.10
CA ARG A 38 -3.79 -10.34 21.82
C ARG A 38 -3.69 -9.96 20.36
N CYS A 39 -2.56 -10.29 19.73
CA CYS A 39 -2.38 -10.10 18.29
C CYS A 39 -3.39 -10.91 17.48
N ARG A 40 -3.62 -12.19 17.86
CA ARG A 40 -4.59 -13.07 17.23
C ARG A 40 -6.01 -12.52 17.36
N ALA A 41 -6.41 -12.10 18.55
CA ALA A 41 -7.74 -11.52 18.79
C ALA A 41 -7.99 -10.28 17.91
N TYR A 42 -6.98 -9.42 17.78
CA TYR A 42 -7.06 -8.25 16.92
C TYR A 42 -7.21 -8.62 15.43
N LEU A 43 -6.46 -9.61 14.94
CA LEU A 43 -6.58 -10.09 13.56
C LEU A 43 -7.94 -10.75 13.30
N VAL A 44 -8.51 -11.48 14.25
CA VAL A 44 -9.87 -12.03 14.18
C VAL A 44 -10.87 -10.90 13.96
N ALA A 45 -10.81 -9.84 14.75
CA ALA A 45 -11.69 -8.68 14.62
C ALA A 45 -11.49 -7.92 13.28
N CYS A 46 -10.25 -7.86 12.77
CA CYS A 46 -9.97 -7.28 11.44
C CYS A 46 -10.53 -8.14 10.30
N ARG A 47 -10.40 -9.46 10.41
CA ARG A 47 -10.76 -10.41 9.36
C ARG A 47 -12.27 -10.63 9.28
N TRP A 48 -12.92 -10.70 10.42
CA TRP A 48 -14.33 -10.97 10.54
C TRP A 48 -15.02 -9.92 11.45
N PRO A 49 -15.17 -8.69 10.95
CA PRO A 49 -15.76 -7.61 11.73
C PRO A 49 -17.22 -7.89 12.09
N ASP A 50 -17.94 -8.65 11.25
CA ASP A 50 -19.34 -9.04 11.45
C ASP A 50 -19.50 -10.44 12.09
N GLY A 51 -18.44 -10.97 12.70
CA GLY A 51 -18.39 -12.32 13.23
C GLY A 51 -17.75 -13.32 12.27
N TYR A 52 -17.37 -14.48 12.83
CA TYR A 52 -16.70 -15.53 12.07
C TYR A 52 -17.47 -15.92 10.81
N ARG A 53 -16.74 -16.12 9.71
CA ARG A 53 -17.24 -16.70 8.46
C ARG A 53 -16.27 -17.76 7.98
N CYS A 54 -16.77 -18.99 7.83
CA CYS A 54 -15.97 -20.09 7.34
C CYS A 54 -15.47 -19.81 5.91
N PRO A 55 -14.17 -19.87 5.62
CA PRO A 55 -13.65 -19.59 4.27
C PRO A 55 -14.00 -20.66 3.25
N GLN A 56 -14.50 -21.83 3.67
CA GLN A 56 -14.90 -22.94 2.78
C GLN A 56 -16.40 -22.95 2.51
N CYS A 57 -17.25 -22.90 3.55
CA CYS A 57 -18.70 -23.08 3.39
C CYS A 57 -19.52 -21.82 3.75
N GLY A 58 -18.89 -20.72 4.17
CA GLY A 58 -19.57 -19.47 4.51
C GLY A 58 -20.34 -19.49 5.85
N HIS A 59 -20.41 -20.64 6.56
CA HIS A 59 -21.13 -20.74 7.82
C HIS A 59 -20.61 -19.76 8.89
N GLY A 60 -21.53 -19.15 9.66
CA GLY A 60 -21.24 -18.04 10.59
C GLY A 60 -20.78 -18.44 11.98
N GLU A 61 -20.77 -19.74 12.33
CA GLU A 61 -20.42 -20.19 13.66
C GLU A 61 -19.19 -21.10 13.66
N GLY A 62 -18.36 -20.96 14.68
CA GLY A 62 -17.17 -21.79 14.86
C GLY A 62 -16.77 -21.91 16.33
N PHE A 63 -15.96 -22.91 16.62
CA PHE A 63 -15.31 -23.12 17.90
C PHE A 63 -13.91 -22.50 17.86
N ASP A 64 -13.55 -21.79 18.91
CA ASP A 64 -12.13 -21.41 19.13
C ASP A 64 -11.38 -22.59 19.75
N LEU A 65 -10.25 -22.95 19.14
CA LEU A 65 -9.32 -23.97 19.59
C LEU A 65 -8.03 -23.27 20.07
N PRO A 66 -8.01 -22.67 21.28
CA PRO A 66 -6.94 -21.76 21.70
C PRO A 66 -5.57 -22.44 21.78
N ARG A 67 -5.49 -23.70 22.22
CA ARG A 67 -4.22 -24.46 22.28
C ARG A 67 -3.58 -24.70 20.91
N ARG A 68 -4.38 -24.72 19.83
CA ARG A 68 -3.94 -24.93 18.45
C ARG A 68 -3.88 -23.64 17.65
N HIS A 69 -4.34 -22.52 18.21
CA HIS A 69 -4.50 -21.22 17.53
C HIS A 69 -5.38 -21.31 16.27
N LEU A 70 -6.40 -22.19 16.25
CA LEU A 70 -7.29 -22.44 15.12
C LEU A 70 -8.73 -22.05 15.49
N LEU A 71 -9.52 -21.83 14.45
CA LEU A 71 -10.99 -21.75 14.48
C LEU A 71 -11.53 -22.94 13.72
N GLN A 72 -12.49 -23.68 14.29
CA GLN A 72 -13.13 -24.82 13.64
C GLN A 72 -14.58 -24.47 13.30
N CYS A 73 -14.94 -24.62 12.03
CA CYS A 73 -16.30 -24.40 11.55
C CYS A 73 -17.26 -25.44 12.15
N LYS A 74 -18.42 -25.01 12.64
CA LYS A 74 -19.44 -25.93 13.18
C LYS A 74 -20.11 -26.80 12.09
N ALA A 75 -20.25 -26.26 10.87
CA ALA A 75 -20.95 -26.96 9.79
C ALA A 75 -20.07 -27.97 9.05
N CYS A 76 -18.86 -27.56 8.59
CA CYS A 76 -18.01 -28.40 7.74
C CYS A 76 -16.77 -28.94 8.46
N GLY A 77 -16.53 -28.61 9.72
CA GLY A 77 -15.39 -29.09 10.49
C GLY A 77 -14.04 -28.46 10.09
N LEU A 78 -13.99 -27.58 9.09
CA LEU A 78 -12.75 -26.94 8.65
C LEU A 78 -12.05 -26.25 9.80
N GLN A 79 -10.80 -26.60 10.04
CA GLN A 79 -9.92 -25.90 10.97
C GLN A 79 -9.04 -24.89 10.20
N THR A 80 -9.09 -23.63 10.59
CA THR A 80 -8.35 -22.56 9.93
C THR A 80 -7.68 -21.64 10.94
N SER A 81 -6.46 -21.21 10.65
CA SER A 81 -5.80 -20.15 11.43
C SER A 81 -6.26 -18.77 10.96
N VAL A 82 -6.09 -17.76 11.81
CA VAL A 82 -6.42 -16.37 11.46
C VAL A 82 -5.58 -15.85 10.27
N THR A 83 -4.40 -16.42 10.04
CA THR A 83 -3.48 -16.06 8.96
C THR A 83 -3.72 -16.86 7.67
N ALA A 84 -4.42 -17.99 7.73
CA ALA A 84 -4.66 -18.83 6.56
C ALA A 84 -5.44 -18.06 5.48
N GLY A 85 -4.97 -18.09 4.24
CA GLY A 85 -5.62 -17.35 3.13
C GLY A 85 -5.40 -15.84 3.13
N THR A 86 -4.49 -15.29 3.96
CA THR A 86 -4.15 -13.87 4.04
C THR A 86 -2.73 -13.61 3.54
N VAL A 87 -2.27 -12.35 3.55
CA VAL A 87 -0.87 -12.02 3.24
C VAL A 87 0.13 -12.71 4.18
N MET A 88 -0.31 -13.10 5.37
CA MET A 88 0.48 -13.83 6.37
C MET A 88 0.35 -15.36 6.25
N HIS A 89 -0.29 -15.86 5.18
CA HIS A 89 -0.47 -17.30 4.98
C HIS A 89 0.85 -18.06 5.05
N GLY A 90 0.84 -19.20 5.77
CA GLY A 90 2.00 -20.08 5.91
C GLY A 90 3.18 -19.47 6.70
N THR A 91 2.96 -18.37 7.42
CA THR A 91 4.02 -17.77 8.24
C THR A 91 4.43 -18.67 9.40
N ARG A 92 5.75 -18.72 9.66
CA ARG A 92 6.34 -19.30 10.88
C ARG A 92 6.85 -18.23 11.84
N THR A 93 6.80 -16.95 11.41
CA THR A 93 7.15 -15.79 12.23
C THR A 93 5.99 -15.47 13.16
N SER A 94 6.29 -15.07 14.40
CA SER A 94 5.30 -14.73 15.41
C SER A 94 4.36 -13.60 14.95
N LEU A 95 3.12 -13.58 15.43
CA LEU A 95 2.21 -12.46 15.16
C LEU A 95 2.72 -11.18 15.82
N THR A 96 3.35 -11.28 16.98
CA THR A 96 3.98 -10.13 17.65
C THR A 96 5.03 -9.48 16.77
N ASP A 97 5.84 -10.24 16.03
CA ASP A 97 6.82 -9.70 15.09
C ASP A 97 6.15 -9.12 13.82
N TRP A 98 5.08 -9.74 13.34
CA TRP A 98 4.28 -9.18 12.25
C TRP A 98 3.67 -7.83 12.62
N PHE A 99 3.16 -7.70 13.85
CA PHE A 99 2.59 -6.47 14.35
C PHE A 99 3.66 -5.39 14.51
N ARG A 100 4.83 -5.75 15.05
CA ARG A 100 5.98 -4.84 15.14
C ARG A 100 6.44 -4.38 13.75
N ALA A 101 6.55 -5.29 12.78
CA ALA A 101 6.88 -4.94 11.41
C ALA A 101 5.86 -3.98 10.78
N ALA A 102 4.56 -4.28 10.93
CA ALA A 102 3.48 -3.42 10.46
C ALA A 102 3.50 -2.04 11.14
N TYR A 103 3.75 -1.99 12.44
CA TYR A 103 3.88 -0.74 13.19
C TYR A 103 5.07 0.09 12.68
N LEU A 104 6.24 -0.52 12.60
CA LEU A 104 7.47 0.17 12.18
C LEU A 104 7.36 0.71 10.74
N VAL A 105 6.87 -0.09 9.80
CA VAL A 105 6.76 0.34 8.40
C VAL A 105 5.75 1.47 8.20
N THR A 106 4.73 1.58 9.06
CA THR A 106 3.70 2.61 8.92
C THR A 106 3.98 3.89 9.69
N THR A 107 4.71 3.81 10.82
CA THR A 107 4.88 4.94 11.74
C THR A 107 6.24 5.63 11.65
N HIS A 108 7.29 4.96 11.19
CA HIS A 108 8.60 5.59 11.00
C HIS A 108 8.57 6.53 9.80
N THR A 109 8.91 7.79 10.01
CA THR A 109 8.95 8.82 8.94
C THR A 109 9.85 8.41 7.77
N PRO A 110 11.10 7.94 7.96
CA PRO A 110 11.95 7.47 6.86
C PRO A 110 11.60 6.06 6.38
N GLY A 111 10.54 5.40 6.90
CA GLY A 111 10.28 4.00 6.65
C GLY A 111 11.28 3.07 7.34
N ILE A 112 11.35 1.84 6.89
CA ILE A 112 12.28 0.86 7.41
C ILE A 112 12.83 -0.04 6.29
N SER A 113 14.14 -0.21 6.23
CA SER A 113 14.77 -1.18 5.33
C SER A 113 14.63 -2.61 5.87
N ALA A 114 14.78 -3.61 4.99
CA ALA A 114 14.72 -5.01 5.41
C ALA A 114 15.86 -5.37 6.38
N LEU A 115 17.05 -4.79 6.19
CA LEU A 115 18.18 -4.98 7.10
C LEU A 115 17.90 -4.38 8.49
N GLN A 116 17.32 -3.19 8.52
CA GLN A 116 16.94 -2.56 9.79
C GLN A 116 15.84 -3.35 10.49
N LEU A 117 14.82 -3.83 9.76
CA LEU A 117 13.78 -4.67 10.32
C LEU A 117 14.34 -5.99 10.87
N GLN A 118 15.24 -6.65 10.13
CA GLN A 118 15.93 -7.86 10.57
C GLN A 118 16.60 -7.64 11.93
N ARG A 119 17.37 -6.56 12.06
CA ARG A 119 18.11 -6.21 13.29
C ARG A 119 17.17 -5.91 14.46
N GLN A 120 16.12 -5.12 14.22
CA GLN A 120 15.18 -4.74 15.28
C GLN A 120 14.33 -5.89 15.81
N LEU A 121 13.99 -6.86 14.95
CA LEU A 121 13.21 -8.03 15.34
C LEU A 121 14.10 -9.24 15.73
N GLY A 122 15.41 -9.16 15.58
CA GLY A 122 16.33 -10.29 15.83
C GLY A 122 16.11 -11.47 14.88
N LEU A 123 15.66 -11.21 13.65
CA LEU A 123 15.40 -12.27 12.69
C LEU A 123 16.70 -12.89 12.17
N LYS A 124 16.77 -14.21 12.15
CA LYS A 124 17.97 -14.95 11.74
C LYS A 124 18.38 -14.69 10.29
N ARG A 125 17.42 -14.49 9.39
CA ARG A 125 17.65 -14.36 7.94
C ARG A 125 17.10 -13.04 7.41
N TYR A 126 17.88 -12.37 6.57
CA TYR A 126 17.49 -11.17 5.85
C TYR A 126 16.25 -11.39 4.97
N GLU A 127 16.17 -12.53 4.28
CA GLU A 127 15.07 -12.89 3.40
C GLU A 127 13.73 -12.95 4.14
N THR A 128 13.72 -13.28 5.42
CA THR A 128 12.51 -13.27 6.24
C THR A 128 11.98 -11.85 6.41
N ALA A 129 12.85 -10.91 6.80
CA ALA A 129 12.50 -9.50 6.94
C ALA A 129 12.05 -8.89 5.60
N TRP A 130 12.79 -9.19 4.53
CA TRP A 130 12.47 -8.73 3.17
C TRP A 130 11.10 -9.25 2.71
N THR A 131 10.85 -10.55 2.88
CA THR A 131 9.56 -11.18 2.54
C THR A 131 8.40 -10.58 3.34
N MET A 132 8.60 -10.36 4.65
CA MET A 132 7.59 -9.72 5.51
C MET A 132 7.23 -8.32 4.98
N LEU A 133 8.22 -7.48 4.68
CA LEU A 133 7.99 -6.14 4.13
C LEU A 133 7.28 -6.20 2.78
N HIS A 134 7.65 -7.09 1.87
CA HIS A 134 6.98 -7.22 0.58
C HIS A 134 5.54 -7.72 0.69
N LYS A 135 5.26 -8.62 1.62
CA LYS A 135 3.88 -9.03 1.93
C LYS A 135 3.06 -7.87 2.52
N LEU A 136 3.65 -7.05 3.39
CA LEU A 136 3.01 -5.84 3.92
C LEU A 136 2.79 -4.79 2.82
N ARG A 137 3.76 -4.56 1.93
CA ARG A 137 3.62 -3.66 0.77
C ARG A 137 2.43 -4.03 -0.10
N ARG A 138 2.20 -5.32 -0.34
CA ARG A 138 1.00 -5.78 -1.04
C ARG A 138 -0.30 -5.36 -0.34
N ALA A 139 -0.32 -5.36 0.99
CA ALA A 139 -1.46 -4.92 1.77
C ALA A 139 -1.63 -3.38 1.81
N MET A 140 -0.70 -2.63 1.23
CA MET A 140 -0.81 -1.17 1.14
C MET A 140 -1.67 -0.69 -0.03
N VAL A 141 -2.04 -1.58 -0.94
CA VAL A 141 -2.92 -1.30 -2.07
C VAL A 141 -4.30 -1.87 -1.80
N ALA A 142 -5.26 -1.00 -1.50
CA ALA A 142 -6.65 -1.43 -1.38
C ALA A 142 -7.24 -1.72 -2.78
N PRO A 143 -7.96 -2.82 -2.98
CA PRO A 143 -8.56 -3.15 -4.28
C PRO A 143 -9.50 -2.06 -4.81
N ASN A 144 -10.28 -1.45 -3.93
CA ASN A 144 -11.29 -0.43 -4.27
C ASN A 144 -10.90 0.92 -3.68
N ARG A 145 -9.70 1.41 -4.01
CA ARG A 145 -9.26 2.74 -3.57
C ARG A 145 -9.97 3.82 -4.38
N GLU A 146 -10.49 4.83 -3.68
CA GLU A 146 -11.14 5.98 -4.31
C GLU A 146 -10.21 6.68 -5.32
N PRO A 147 -10.71 7.07 -6.51
CA PRO A 147 -9.94 7.85 -7.47
C PRO A 147 -9.54 9.21 -6.90
N LEU A 148 -8.53 9.84 -7.48
CA LEU A 148 -8.17 11.23 -7.22
C LEU A 148 -9.23 12.14 -7.83
N ARG A 149 -9.49 13.29 -7.20
CA ARG A 149 -10.57 14.20 -7.63
C ARG A 149 -10.16 15.67 -7.60
N GLY A 150 -10.94 16.50 -8.27
CA GLY A 150 -10.74 17.94 -8.33
C GLY A 150 -9.65 18.34 -9.31
N VAL A 151 -8.68 19.13 -8.88
CA VAL A 151 -7.50 19.47 -9.66
C VAL A 151 -6.39 18.45 -9.37
N VAL A 152 -5.81 17.84 -10.40
CA VAL A 152 -4.79 16.79 -10.28
C VAL A 152 -3.58 17.17 -11.13
N GLU A 153 -2.41 17.26 -10.50
CA GLU A 153 -1.13 17.40 -11.20
C GLU A 153 -0.66 16.01 -11.62
N VAL A 154 -0.28 15.86 -12.90
CA VAL A 154 0.26 14.61 -13.46
C VAL A 154 1.59 14.90 -14.17
N ASP A 155 2.60 14.09 -13.90
CA ASP A 155 3.94 14.22 -14.46
C ASP A 155 4.70 12.90 -14.37
N GLU A 156 5.83 12.77 -15.08
CA GLU A 156 6.69 11.61 -15.08
C GLU A 156 8.07 11.91 -14.51
N THR A 157 8.69 10.85 -13.99
CA THR A 157 10.07 10.94 -13.55
C THR A 157 10.82 9.63 -13.76
N TYR A 158 12.13 9.72 -13.84
CA TYR A 158 13.01 8.56 -13.83
C TYR A 158 13.50 8.24 -12.41
N ILE A 159 13.41 6.97 -12.03
CA ILE A 159 13.94 6.41 -10.80
C ILE A 159 15.11 5.49 -11.13
N GLY A 160 16.21 5.64 -10.45
CA GLY A 160 17.44 4.84 -10.60
C GLY A 160 18.70 5.71 -10.49
N GLY A 161 19.82 5.08 -10.12
CA GLY A 161 21.10 5.75 -9.96
C GLY A 161 21.77 6.10 -11.30
N PRO A 162 22.77 7.00 -11.30
CA PRO A 162 23.63 7.22 -12.45
C PRO A 162 24.39 5.92 -12.74
N LYS A 163 24.23 5.41 -13.95
CA LYS A 163 25.12 4.38 -14.50
C LYS A 163 26.08 5.03 -15.50
N PRO A 164 27.33 4.52 -15.67
CA PRO A 164 28.21 4.98 -16.74
C PRO A 164 27.49 4.85 -18.09
N GLY A 165 27.58 5.87 -18.96
CA GLY A 165 26.98 5.88 -20.28
C GLY A 165 26.07 7.08 -20.53
N LYS A 166 25.09 6.91 -21.42
CA LYS A 166 24.19 7.97 -21.91
C LYS A 166 23.43 8.65 -20.77
N ARG A 167 23.50 9.98 -20.69
CA ARG A 167 22.72 10.82 -19.75
C ARG A 167 21.38 11.23 -20.36
N GLY A 168 20.34 11.43 -19.54
CA GLY A 168 19.04 11.93 -19.98
C GLY A 168 18.00 10.84 -20.26
N ARG A 169 16.99 11.17 -21.09
CA ARG A 169 15.93 10.25 -21.51
C ARG A 169 16.55 9.05 -22.23
N GLY A 170 16.20 7.82 -21.83
CA GLY A 170 16.73 6.59 -22.41
C GLY A 170 18.06 6.08 -21.81
N ALA A 171 18.54 6.64 -20.70
CA ALA A 171 19.69 6.09 -19.97
C ALA A 171 19.36 4.72 -19.40
N GLY A 172 20.18 3.70 -19.72
CA GLY A 172 19.98 2.32 -19.30
C GLY A 172 19.91 2.17 -17.77
N GLY A 173 19.01 1.32 -17.29
CA GLY A 173 18.85 1.01 -15.86
C GLY A 173 18.04 2.00 -15.03
N LYS A 174 17.37 2.98 -15.67
CA LYS A 174 16.38 3.84 -15.04
C LYS A 174 14.97 3.32 -15.33
N SER A 175 14.11 3.31 -14.31
CA SER A 175 12.69 3.01 -14.46
C SER A 175 11.88 4.29 -14.61
N LEU A 176 10.97 4.29 -15.54
CA LEU A 176 10.02 5.38 -15.74
C LEU A 176 8.86 5.24 -14.77
N VAL A 177 8.48 6.31 -14.10
CA VAL A 177 7.39 6.38 -13.14
C VAL A 177 6.51 7.57 -13.49
N VAL A 178 5.22 7.33 -13.66
CA VAL A 178 4.20 8.37 -13.72
C VAL A 178 3.60 8.57 -12.33
N GLY A 179 3.30 9.81 -12.01
CA GLY A 179 2.66 10.20 -10.76
C GLY A 179 1.50 11.15 -10.97
N ALA A 180 0.49 11.02 -10.11
CA ALA A 180 -0.61 11.95 -10.02
C ALA A 180 -0.83 12.38 -8.57
N VAL A 181 -1.07 13.67 -8.32
CA VAL A 181 -1.34 14.19 -6.98
C VAL A 181 -2.46 15.22 -7.01
N GLU A 182 -3.38 15.12 -6.05
CA GLU A 182 -4.43 16.14 -5.89
C GLU A 182 -3.82 17.48 -5.47
N ASP A 183 -4.10 18.50 -6.25
CA ASP A 183 -3.78 19.89 -5.92
C ASP A 183 -4.93 20.49 -5.08
N ARG A 184 -4.66 20.75 -3.81
CA ARG A 184 -5.60 21.38 -2.87
C ARG A 184 -5.13 22.79 -2.49
N GLY A 185 -4.63 23.54 -3.47
CA GLY A 185 -4.05 24.86 -3.29
C GLY A 185 -2.65 24.78 -2.67
N GLN A 186 -2.49 25.25 -1.44
CA GLN A 186 -1.19 25.22 -0.77
C GLN A 186 -0.77 23.81 -0.29
N VAL A 187 -1.67 22.85 -0.32
CA VAL A 187 -1.45 21.50 0.24
C VAL A 187 -1.67 20.41 -0.79
N ALA A 188 -0.68 19.54 -0.94
CA ALA A 188 -0.85 18.32 -1.72
C ALA A 188 -1.83 17.34 -1.05
N GLY A 189 -2.79 16.83 -1.81
CA GLY A 189 -3.73 15.81 -1.39
C GLY A 189 -3.16 14.39 -1.50
N ARG A 190 -3.98 13.49 -2.04
CA ARG A 190 -3.61 12.07 -2.24
C ARG A 190 -2.71 11.94 -3.47
N VAL A 191 -1.86 10.91 -3.46
CA VAL A 191 -0.95 10.58 -4.55
C VAL A 191 -1.22 9.19 -5.10
N ARG A 192 -0.95 9.01 -6.40
CA ARG A 192 -0.82 7.73 -7.10
C ARG A 192 0.49 7.72 -7.85
N LEU A 193 1.17 6.58 -7.81
CA LEU A 193 2.46 6.38 -8.48
C LEU A 193 2.43 5.02 -9.18
N GLN A 194 2.93 4.97 -10.41
CA GLN A 194 2.99 3.74 -11.19
C GLN A 194 4.25 3.69 -12.03
N ARG A 195 4.94 2.54 -12.00
CA ARG A 195 5.98 2.23 -12.96
C ARG A 195 5.33 1.97 -14.32
N ILE A 196 5.81 2.64 -15.36
CA ILE A 196 5.30 2.50 -16.73
C ILE A 196 6.42 2.07 -17.68
N PRO A 197 6.09 1.36 -18.78
CA PRO A 197 7.09 0.94 -19.76
C PRO A 197 7.60 2.09 -20.63
N ASN A 198 6.76 3.05 -20.94
CA ASN A 198 7.02 4.18 -21.81
C ASN A 198 6.10 5.36 -21.46
N PHE A 199 6.25 6.48 -22.15
CA PHE A 199 5.43 7.70 -21.99
C PHE A 199 4.57 8.02 -23.24
N ILE A 200 4.17 6.97 -23.99
CA ILE A 200 3.22 7.15 -25.08
C ILE A 200 1.81 7.43 -24.52
N GLY A 201 0.99 8.10 -25.34
CA GLY A 201 -0.33 8.58 -24.92
C GLY A 201 -1.23 7.50 -24.31
N GLU A 202 -1.32 6.33 -24.93
CA GLU A 202 -2.13 5.21 -24.43
C GLU A 202 -1.74 4.80 -23.00
N THR A 203 -0.43 4.73 -22.71
CA THR A 203 0.07 4.37 -21.36
C THR A 203 -0.29 5.43 -20.33
N LEU A 204 -0.13 6.70 -20.68
CA LEU A 204 -0.40 7.83 -19.79
C LEU A 204 -1.90 8.00 -19.53
N VAL A 205 -2.70 7.89 -20.57
CA VAL A 205 -4.18 7.95 -20.48
C VAL A 205 -4.70 6.79 -19.63
N ALA A 206 -4.26 5.57 -19.87
CA ALA A 206 -4.65 4.41 -19.06
C ALA A 206 -4.33 4.60 -17.57
N PHE A 207 -3.19 5.25 -17.24
CA PHE A 207 -2.87 5.59 -15.86
C PHE A 207 -3.85 6.63 -15.28
N VAL A 208 -4.19 7.67 -16.04
CA VAL A 208 -5.13 8.71 -15.59
C VAL A 208 -6.51 8.11 -15.37
N GLU A 209 -7.05 7.36 -16.31
CA GLU A 209 -8.36 6.70 -16.22
C GLU A 209 -8.47 5.75 -15.03
N ALA A 210 -7.42 4.98 -14.77
CA ALA A 210 -7.40 4.04 -13.64
C ALA A 210 -7.31 4.73 -12.27
N ASN A 211 -6.90 6.00 -12.20
CA ASN A 211 -6.56 6.63 -10.93
C ASN A 211 -7.26 7.96 -10.64
N VAL A 212 -7.87 8.60 -11.63
CA VAL A 212 -8.49 9.93 -11.51
C VAL A 212 -9.96 9.86 -11.87
N GLU A 213 -10.80 10.55 -11.09
CA GLU A 213 -12.24 10.63 -11.29
C GLU A 213 -12.57 11.43 -12.55
N HIS A 214 -13.55 10.96 -13.34
CA HIS A 214 -14.07 11.72 -14.47
C HIS A 214 -14.59 13.09 -14.02
N GLY A 215 -14.39 14.11 -14.85
CA GLY A 215 -14.72 15.52 -14.53
C GLY A 215 -13.59 16.26 -13.81
N ALA A 216 -12.51 15.60 -13.43
CA ALA A 216 -11.34 16.25 -12.84
C ALA A 216 -10.61 17.15 -13.84
N THR A 217 -9.92 18.16 -13.32
CA THR A 217 -8.97 19.00 -14.10
C THR A 217 -7.59 18.41 -14.01
N ILE A 218 -6.99 18.01 -15.14
CA ILE A 218 -5.66 17.43 -15.22
C ILE A 218 -4.66 18.51 -15.65
N LYS A 219 -3.71 18.84 -14.77
CA LYS A 219 -2.56 19.70 -15.07
C LYS A 219 -1.37 18.88 -15.48
N THR A 220 -0.76 19.19 -16.63
CA THR A 220 0.48 18.55 -17.14
C THR A 220 1.52 19.56 -17.60
N ASP A 221 2.72 19.11 -17.89
CA ASP A 221 3.79 19.92 -18.46
C ASP A 221 3.66 20.19 -19.97
N GLY A 222 2.58 19.69 -20.61
CA GLY A 222 2.35 19.84 -22.05
C GLY A 222 3.05 18.79 -22.90
N LEU A 223 3.42 17.62 -22.34
CA LEU A 223 3.91 16.50 -23.13
C LEU A 223 2.82 16.00 -24.09
N GLU A 224 3.14 15.81 -25.37
CA GLU A 224 2.23 15.36 -26.45
C GLU A 224 1.41 14.10 -26.06
N GLY A 225 1.99 13.20 -25.27
CA GLY A 225 1.30 12.00 -24.80
C GLY A 225 0.00 12.27 -24.04
N TYR A 226 -0.23 13.47 -23.54
CA TYR A 226 -1.48 13.86 -22.86
C TYR A 226 -2.49 14.53 -23.79
N GLU A 227 -2.18 14.82 -25.02
CA GLU A 227 -3.11 15.46 -25.98
C GLU A 227 -4.30 14.57 -26.34
N VAL A 228 -4.13 13.24 -26.16
CA VAL A 228 -5.17 12.23 -26.37
C VAL A 228 -6.07 12.01 -25.16
N LEU A 229 -5.90 12.80 -24.07
CA LEU A 229 -6.84 12.77 -22.96
C LEU A 229 -8.24 13.15 -23.45
N ASP A 230 -9.20 12.28 -23.19
CA ASP A 230 -10.59 12.47 -23.60
C ASP A 230 -11.16 13.76 -22.98
N LYS A 231 -11.50 14.70 -23.85
CA LYS A 231 -12.03 16.02 -23.48
C LYS A 231 -13.44 15.94 -22.87
N GLU A 232 -14.17 14.86 -23.10
CA GLU A 232 -15.48 14.65 -22.49
C GLU A 232 -15.34 14.20 -21.03
N HIS A 233 -14.29 13.44 -20.71
CA HIS A 233 -14.05 12.90 -19.38
C HIS A 233 -13.17 13.79 -18.50
N TYR A 234 -12.27 14.60 -19.10
CA TYR A 234 -11.33 15.41 -18.32
C TYR A 234 -11.20 16.83 -18.86
N ARG A 235 -10.95 17.79 -17.98
CA ARG A 235 -10.51 19.14 -18.35
C ARG A 235 -9.00 19.16 -18.37
N HIS A 236 -8.39 18.97 -19.54
CA HIS A 236 -6.93 19.02 -19.68
C HIS A 236 -6.45 20.47 -19.67
N SER A 237 -5.49 20.78 -18.81
CA SER A 237 -4.84 22.08 -18.65
C SER A 237 -3.32 21.93 -18.80
N PRO A 238 -2.80 21.79 -20.05
CA PRO A 238 -1.40 21.68 -20.32
C PRO A 238 -0.72 23.04 -20.22
N ARG A 239 0.53 23.05 -19.75
CA ARG A 239 1.36 24.24 -19.78
C ARG A 239 2.81 23.87 -19.97
N THR A 240 3.36 24.18 -21.12
CA THR A 240 4.80 24.02 -21.36
C THR A 240 5.60 24.83 -20.36
N GLN A 241 6.41 24.14 -19.57
CA GLN A 241 7.23 24.78 -18.55
C GLN A 241 8.49 25.34 -19.20
N GLY A 242 8.83 26.61 -18.88
CA GLY A 242 10.13 27.17 -19.19
C GLY A 242 11.24 26.49 -18.38
N SER A 243 12.49 26.85 -18.64
CA SER A 243 13.65 26.34 -17.91
C SER A 243 13.83 27.02 -16.53
N GLY A 244 14.53 26.38 -15.61
CA GLY A 244 14.92 26.93 -14.32
C GLY A 244 13.79 26.99 -13.27
N ARG A 245 13.77 28.03 -12.43
CA ARG A 245 12.79 28.18 -11.33
C ARG A 245 11.33 28.20 -11.81
N ARG A 246 11.05 28.64 -13.04
CA ARG A 246 9.69 28.66 -13.59
C ARG A 246 9.14 27.26 -13.86
N ALA A 247 10.01 26.28 -14.10
CA ALA A 247 9.61 24.89 -14.32
C ALA A 247 8.92 24.24 -13.10
N THR A 248 9.16 24.73 -11.88
CA THR A 248 8.60 24.18 -10.66
C THR A 248 7.32 24.85 -10.19
N THR A 249 6.86 25.91 -10.86
CA THR A 249 5.72 26.72 -10.38
C THR A 249 4.36 26.18 -10.83
N TRP A 250 4.32 25.41 -11.92
CA TRP A 250 3.05 24.91 -12.49
C TRP A 250 2.59 23.59 -11.85
N LEU A 251 3.52 22.68 -11.59
CA LEU A 251 3.30 21.37 -10.99
C LEU A 251 4.07 21.21 -9.66
N PRO A 252 3.90 22.11 -8.69
CA PRO A 252 4.75 22.16 -7.50
C PRO A 252 4.59 20.94 -6.59
N HIS A 253 3.39 20.35 -6.56
CA HIS A 253 3.11 19.23 -5.66
C HIS A 253 3.71 17.93 -6.18
N ILE A 254 3.54 17.62 -7.47
CA ILE A 254 4.07 16.38 -8.01
C ILE A 254 5.61 16.40 -8.04
N HIS A 255 6.25 17.53 -8.34
CA HIS A 255 7.70 17.67 -8.26
C HIS A 255 8.22 17.45 -6.83
N ARG A 256 7.51 17.96 -5.81
CA ARG A 256 7.84 17.71 -4.40
C ARG A 256 7.67 16.24 -4.03
N VAL A 257 6.61 15.59 -4.53
CA VAL A 257 6.39 14.14 -4.35
C VAL A 257 7.55 13.35 -4.92
N PHE A 258 7.97 13.65 -6.15
CA PHE A 258 9.09 12.96 -6.79
C PHE A 258 10.42 13.20 -6.08
N SER A 259 10.67 14.41 -5.60
CA SER A 259 11.86 14.71 -4.79
C SER A 259 11.89 13.88 -3.52
N ASN A 260 10.78 13.87 -2.77
CA ASN A 260 10.65 13.07 -1.55
C ASN A 260 10.79 11.57 -1.81
N LEU A 261 10.20 11.07 -2.89
CA LEU A 261 10.32 9.66 -3.31
C LEU A 261 11.78 9.27 -3.58
N LYS A 262 12.50 10.10 -4.36
CA LYS A 262 13.92 9.85 -4.67
C LYS A 262 14.80 9.87 -3.42
N THR A 263 14.59 10.85 -2.55
CA THR A 263 15.30 10.94 -1.27
C THR A 263 15.02 9.73 -0.39
N TRP A 264 13.75 9.31 -0.29
CA TRP A 264 13.39 8.14 0.50
C TRP A 264 13.98 6.84 -0.06
N LEU A 265 13.90 6.62 -1.38
CA LEU A 265 14.49 5.43 -2.01
C LEU A 265 16.01 5.38 -1.84
N GLY A 266 16.69 6.50 -2.02
CA GLY A 266 18.14 6.60 -1.86
C GLY A 266 18.60 6.45 -0.41
N GLY A 267 17.93 7.13 0.53
CA GLY A 267 18.34 7.17 1.94
C GLY A 267 17.97 5.93 2.75
N THR A 268 16.82 5.30 2.44
CA THR A 268 16.34 4.15 3.23
C THR A 268 16.70 2.81 2.60
N HIS A 269 16.67 2.72 1.27
CA HIS A 269 16.80 1.45 0.55
C HIS A 269 18.08 1.35 -0.30
N HIS A 270 18.83 2.46 -0.45
CA HIS A 270 20.08 2.55 -1.21
C HIS A 270 19.97 2.05 -2.67
N GLY A 271 18.77 2.05 -3.20
CA GLY A 271 18.42 1.56 -4.53
C GLY A 271 17.42 0.40 -4.47
N VAL A 272 16.67 0.24 -5.55
CA VAL A 272 15.64 -0.79 -5.68
C VAL A 272 15.74 -1.40 -7.07
N ASP A 273 15.71 -2.73 -7.14
CA ASP A 273 15.62 -3.43 -8.42
C ASP A 273 14.34 -3.01 -9.16
N PRO A 274 14.42 -2.69 -10.46
CA PRO A 274 13.28 -2.29 -11.27
C PRO A 274 12.07 -3.24 -11.17
N LYS A 275 12.30 -4.55 -11.06
CA LYS A 275 11.22 -5.55 -10.93
C LYS A 275 10.40 -5.40 -9.63
N HIS A 276 10.98 -4.81 -8.60
CA HIS A 276 10.32 -4.58 -7.30
C HIS A 276 9.85 -3.14 -7.09
N LEU A 277 10.19 -2.23 -8.00
CA LEU A 277 9.96 -0.80 -7.82
C LEU A 277 8.50 -0.49 -7.48
N GLN A 278 7.52 -1.14 -8.15
CA GLN A 278 6.10 -0.87 -7.89
C GLN A 278 5.72 -1.10 -6.43
N ALA A 279 6.23 -2.14 -5.79
CA ALA A 279 5.94 -2.40 -4.37
C ALA A 279 6.43 -1.28 -3.44
N TYR A 280 7.53 -0.61 -3.80
CA TYR A 280 8.03 0.55 -3.05
C TYR A 280 7.22 1.82 -3.37
N LEU A 281 6.79 2.01 -4.61
CA LEU A 281 5.87 3.09 -4.97
C LEU A 281 4.55 2.97 -4.20
N ASP A 282 4.05 1.76 -4.04
CA ASP A 282 2.84 1.44 -3.26
C ASP A 282 3.03 1.78 -1.78
N GLU A 283 4.17 1.41 -1.17
CA GLU A 283 4.50 1.79 0.20
C GLU A 283 4.58 3.31 0.35
N PHE A 284 5.33 3.97 -0.53
CA PHE A 284 5.46 5.42 -0.49
C PHE A 284 4.10 6.11 -0.59
N GLY A 285 3.28 5.73 -1.58
CA GLY A 285 1.93 6.28 -1.78
C GLY A 285 1.01 6.04 -0.58
N PHE A 286 1.03 4.82 -0.03
CA PHE A 286 0.25 4.47 1.16
C PHE A 286 0.59 5.35 2.36
N ARG A 287 1.89 5.50 2.65
CA ARG A 287 2.40 6.30 3.78
C ARG A 287 2.19 7.79 3.55
N TYR A 288 2.46 8.28 2.34
CA TYR A 288 2.24 9.68 1.96
C TYR A 288 0.78 10.09 2.15
N ASN A 289 -0.16 9.27 1.70
CA ASN A 289 -1.60 9.52 1.82
C ASN A 289 -2.10 9.50 3.27
N ARG A 290 -1.32 8.90 4.20
CA ARG A 290 -1.64 8.80 5.64
C ARG A 290 -0.64 9.53 6.53
N ARG A 291 0.17 10.43 5.96
CA ARG A 291 1.23 11.13 6.67
C ARG A 291 0.78 11.94 7.90
N ARG A 292 -0.50 12.30 7.94
CA ARG A 292 -1.12 12.98 9.08
C ARG A 292 -1.71 12.02 10.13
N THR A 293 -1.86 10.75 9.79
CA THR A 293 -2.49 9.72 10.64
C THR A 293 -1.72 8.39 10.58
N PRO A 294 -0.41 8.38 10.88
CA PRO A 294 0.42 7.17 10.70
C PRO A 294 -0.03 5.99 11.57
N MET A 295 -0.58 6.27 12.75
CA MET A 295 -1.10 5.21 13.62
C MET A 295 -2.36 4.55 13.05
N ALA A 296 -3.25 5.30 12.40
CA ALA A 296 -4.39 4.75 11.67
C ALA A 296 -3.94 3.95 10.43
N ALA A 297 -2.76 4.23 9.88
CA ALA A 297 -2.17 3.45 8.79
C ALA A 297 -1.88 2.00 9.23
N PHE A 298 -1.41 1.78 10.46
CA PHE A 298 -1.20 0.44 11.03
C PHE A 298 -2.49 -0.40 11.00
N GLN A 299 -3.59 0.14 11.51
CA GLN A 299 -4.90 -0.53 11.49
C GLN A 299 -5.36 -0.83 10.06
N THR A 300 -5.22 0.16 9.16
CA THR A 300 -5.60 0.00 7.75
C THR A 300 -4.79 -1.11 7.08
N LEU A 301 -3.48 -1.15 7.34
CA LEU A 301 -2.58 -2.16 6.77
C LEU A 301 -2.97 -3.57 7.20
N LEU A 302 -3.22 -3.80 8.49
CA LEU A 302 -3.65 -5.10 9.00
C LEU A 302 -5.04 -5.48 8.46
N GLY A 303 -5.98 -4.54 8.42
CA GLY A 303 -7.33 -4.79 7.90
C GLY A 303 -7.34 -5.18 6.42
N ILE A 304 -6.53 -4.55 5.57
CA ILE A 304 -6.35 -4.94 4.17
C ILE A 304 -5.62 -6.28 4.09
N GLY A 305 -4.56 -6.46 4.88
CA GLY A 305 -3.73 -7.66 4.89
C GLY A 305 -4.50 -8.94 5.21
N THR A 306 -5.52 -8.87 6.06
CA THR A 306 -6.39 -10.02 6.39
C THR A 306 -7.38 -10.39 5.28
N ARG A 307 -7.62 -9.48 4.31
CA ARG A 307 -8.57 -9.68 3.19
C ARG A 307 -7.90 -10.04 1.87
N LEU A 308 -6.59 -9.80 1.77
CA LEU A 308 -5.81 -10.13 0.57
C LEU A 308 -5.28 -11.57 0.65
N GLY A 309 -5.41 -12.27 -0.47
CA GLY A 309 -4.92 -13.63 -0.63
C GLY A 309 -3.40 -13.77 -0.50
N PRO A 310 -2.91 -15.02 -0.37
CA PRO A 310 -1.50 -15.33 -0.19
C PRO A 310 -0.61 -14.79 -1.31
N THR A 311 0.65 -14.53 -0.96
CA THR A 311 1.71 -14.24 -1.92
C THR A 311 2.66 -15.42 -1.95
N THR A 312 2.83 -16.04 -3.12
CA THR A 312 3.75 -17.15 -3.31
C THR A 312 5.19 -16.67 -3.39
N TYR A 313 6.14 -17.58 -3.12
CA TYR A 313 7.57 -17.33 -3.29
C TYR A 313 7.90 -16.88 -4.71
N ASN A 314 7.39 -17.59 -5.72
CA ASN A 314 7.63 -17.27 -7.12
C ASN A 314 7.14 -15.86 -7.51
N ARG A 315 6.04 -15.38 -6.93
CA ARG A 315 5.56 -14.03 -7.17
C ARG A 315 6.45 -12.95 -6.56
N LEU A 316 7.19 -13.25 -5.51
CA LEU A 316 8.11 -12.32 -4.86
C LEU A 316 9.52 -12.37 -5.43
N TYR A 317 10.00 -13.55 -5.79
CA TYR A 317 11.40 -13.79 -6.17
C TYR A 317 11.58 -14.19 -7.64
N GLY A 318 10.51 -14.70 -8.29
CA GLY A 318 10.55 -15.07 -9.69
C GLY A 318 10.82 -13.85 -10.58
N SER A 319 11.67 -14.02 -11.61
CA SER A 319 11.67 -13.12 -12.74
C SER A 319 10.31 -13.22 -13.42
N GLU A 320 9.66 -12.10 -13.75
CA GLU A 320 8.60 -12.10 -14.73
C GLU A 320 9.18 -12.76 -15.99
N ARG A 321 8.76 -13.99 -16.29
CA ARG A 321 8.93 -14.53 -17.61
C ARG A 321 8.04 -13.67 -18.48
N THR A 322 8.65 -12.75 -19.22
CA THR A 322 8.04 -12.07 -20.35
C THR A 322 7.62 -13.16 -21.32
N GLY A 323 6.35 -13.49 -21.33
CA GLY A 323 5.68 -14.20 -22.41
C GLY A 323 5.07 -13.19 -23.34
#